data_6bb0e52b8fbd254bbd341d052709e098
#
_entry.id   6bb0e52b8fbd254bbd341d052709e098
#
_cell.length_a   1.000
_cell.length_b   1.000
_cell.length_c   1.000
_cell.angle_alpha   90.00
_cell.angle_beta   90.00
_cell.angle_gamma   90.00
#
_symmetry.space_group_name_H-M   'P 1'
#
loop_
_entity.id
_entity.type
_entity.pdbx_description
1 polymer ?
#
loop_
_entity_poly.entity_id
_entity_poly.type
_entity_poly.pdbx_seq_one_letter_code
_entity_poly.pdbx_strand_id
1 'polypeptide(L)'
;MRLRQLVIVAEERDSVANQICDVFDLKVAFHDDGLIHFGLINSLIPLGDTFIEIVTPVKENTTAERFLDRRGGNGGYMVIVDCDDIAKEKERVINENIGIVYEVERSEGHVIGKTIHLHPKHIGGAIVSIDKMEPESAWLWAGLDWEKFISKNDNAERLSG
;
A
#
# COMPACT_ATOMS: atom_id res chain seq x y z
N MET A 1 -7.76 -13.99 -2.70
CA MET A 1 -6.96 -12.88 -2.15
C MET A 1 -5.50 -13.05 -2.51
N ARG A 2 -4.81 -11.97 -2.82
CA ARG A 2 -3.40 -11.93 -3.19
C ARG A 2 -2.73 -10.75 -2.48
N LEU A 3 -1.49 -10.93 -1.99
CA LEU A 3 -0.71 -9.81 -1.47
C LEU A 3 -0.36 -8.84 -2.60
N ARG A 4 -0.64 -7.56 -2.41
CA ARG A 4 -0.35 -6.53 -3.42
C ARG A 4 0.65 -5.50 -2.94
N GLN A 5 0.62 -5.15 -1.66
CA GLN A 5 1.43 -4.04 -1.20
C GLN A 5 1.83 -4.22 0.27
N LEU A 6 3.10 -3.96 0.55
CA LEU A 6 3.64 -3.82 1.89
C LEU A 6 4.00 -2.36 2.10
N VAL A 7 3.45 -1.75 3.14
CA VAL A 7 3.69 -0.34 3.46
C VAL A 7 4.60 -0.22 4.67
N ILE A 8 5.67 0.54 4.50
CA ILE A 8 6.59 0.94 5.56
C ILE A 8 6.34 2.42 5.83
N VAL A 9 6.18 2.80 7.09
CA VAL A 9 6.23 4.20 7.47
C VAL A 9 7.64 4.57 7.88
N ALA A 10 8.12 5.71 7.39
CA ALA A 10 9.46 6.22 7.63
C ALA A 10 9.45 7.71 7.96
N GLU A 11 10.43 8.14 8.75
CA GLU A 11 10.68 9.56 9.03
C GLU A 11 11.16 10.28 7.78
N GLU A 12 12.00 9.59 6.97
CA GLU A 12 12.60 10.13 5.74
C GLU A 12 12.34 9.17 4.56
N ARG A 13 11.36 9.49 3.73
CA ARG A 13 10.89 8.68 2.60
C ARG A 13 12.01 8.27 1.66
N ASP A 14 12.77 9.26 1.18
CA ASP A 14 13.74 9.03 0.10
C ASP A 14 14.93 8.21 0.59
N SER A 15 15.34 8.38 1.84
CA SER A 15 16.41 7.59 2.45
C SER A 15 16.06 6.11 2.49
N VAL A 16 14.85 5.77 2.95
CA VAL A 16 14.41 4.37 3.05
C VAL A 16 14.11 3.79 1.67
N ALA A 17 13.47 4.56 0.77
CA ALA A 17 13.20 4.13 -0.59
C ALA A 17 14.49 3.81 -1.35
N ASN A 18 15.52 4.65 -1.25
CA ASN A 18 16.81 4.40 -1.89
C ASN A 18 17.49 3.14 -1.34
N GLN A 19 17.50 2.94 -0.01
CA GLN A 19 18.06 1.72 0.58
C GLN A 19 17.38 0.46 0.07
N ILE A 20 16.06 0.45 -0.07
CA ILE A 20 15.30 -0.69 -0.61
C ILE A 20 15.62 -0.89 -2.09
N CYS A 21 15.65 0.20 -2.87
CA CYS A 21 16.02 0.14 -4.28
C CYS A 21 17.43 -0.43 -4.47
N ASP A 22 18.40 -0.01 -3.64
CA ASP A 22 19.77 -0.51 -3.72
C ASP A 22 19.87 -2.00 -3.36
N VAL A 23 19.14 -2.46 -2.33
CA VAL A 23 19.15 -3.87 -1.90
C VAL A 23 18.57 -4.80 -2.95
N PHE A 24 17.49 -4.39 -3.62
CA PHE A 24 16.76 -5.25 -4.57
C PHE A 24 17.02 -4.91 -6.04
N ASP A 25 17.89 -3.93 -6.34
CA ASP A 25 18.14 -3.41 -7.70
C ASP A 25 16.84 -2.96 -8.38
N LEU A 26 16.03 -2.20 -7.65
CA LEU A 26 14.73 -1.69 -8.08
C LEU A 26 14.75 -0.18 -8.26
N LYS A 27 13.64 0.38 -8.74
CA LYS A 27 13.45 1.83 -8.89
C LYS A 27 12.07 2.24 -8.38
N VAL A 28 12.01 3.45 -7.84
CA VAL A 28 10.73 4.09 -7.54
C VAL A 28 9.98 4.32 -8.86
N ALA A 29 8.75 3.85 -8.92
CA ALA A 29 7.89 3.95 -10.09
C ALA A 29 6.89 5.09 -10.01
N PHE A 30 6.40 5.40 -8.81
CA PHE A 30 5.26 6.28 -8.64
C PHE A 30 5.28 7.01 -7.30
N HIS A 31 4.72 8.22 -7.31
CA HIS A 31 4.37 9.01 -6.13
C HIS A 31 2.89 9.39 -6.24
N ASP A 32 2.08 9.05 -5.25
CA ASP A 32 0.65 9.42 -5.24
C ASP A 32 0.46 10.77 -4.57
N ASP A 33 0.26 11.83 -5.37
CA ASP A 33 -0.01 13.17 -4.86
C ASP A 33 -1.31 13.25 -4.05
N GLY A 34 -2.23 12.29 -4.22
CA GLY A 34 -3.48 12.21 -3.46
C GLY A 34 -3.27 11.96 -1.97
N LEU A 35 -2.15 11.36 -1.58
CA LEU A 35 -1.81 11.12 -0.18
C LEU A 35 -1.58 12.39 0.65
N ILE A 36 -1.34 13.53 0.00
CA ILE A 36 -1.20 14.83 0.68
C ILE A 36 -2.47 15.23 1.46
N HIS A 37 -3.64 14.76 1.04
CA HIS A 37 -4.90 14.98 1.76
C HIS A 37 -4.88 14.32 3.15
N PHE A 38 -4.17 13.21 3.29
CA PHE A 38 -3.95 12.50 4.56
C PHE A 38 -2.73 13.04 5.33
N GLY A 39 -2.06 14.06 4.80
CA GLY A 39 -0.82 14.58 5.38
C GLY A 39 0.38 13.68 5.18
N LEU A 40 0.38 12.87 4.12
CA LEU A 40 1.42 11.91 3.78
C LEU A 40 1.98 12.20 2.39
N ILE A 41 3.21 11.75 2.19
CA ILE A 41 3.85 11.55 0.88
C ILE A 41 4.32 10.10 0.78
N ASN A 42 4.46 9.58 -0.42
CA ASN A 42 4.91 8.21 -0.62
C ASN A 42 5.92 8.04 -1.74
N SER A 43 6.50 6.84 -1.78
CA SER A 43 7.22 6.27 -2.92
C SER A 43 6.77 4.83 -3.10
N LEU A 44 6.34 4.46 -4.30
CA LEU A 44 6.00 3.09 -4.66
C LEU A 44 7.12 2.47 -5.49
N ILE A 45 7.50 1.25 -5.09
CA ILE A 45 8.57 0.46 -5.68
C ILE A 45 7.97 -0.88 -6.11
N PRO A 46 7.82 -1.16 -7.42
CA PRO A 46 7.28 -2.42 -7.89
C PRO A 46 8.29 -3.56 -7.69
N LEU A 47 7.78 -4.70 -7.22
CA LEU A 47 8.48 -5.97 -7.09
C LEU A 47 7.61 -7.06 -7.75
N GLY A 48 7.79 -7.26 -9.05
CA GLY A 48 6.85 -8.01 -9.87
C GLY A 48 5.48 -7.30 -9.90
N ASP A 49 4.42 -8.00 -9.56
CA ASP A 49 3.06 -7.46 -9.43
C ASP A 49 2.66 -7.09 -8.00
N THR A 50 3.63 -7.09 -7.09
CA THR A 50 3.53 -6.63 -5.71
C THR A 50 4.31 -5.33 -5.54
N PHE A 51 4.00 -4.54 -4.52
CA PHE A 51 4.62 -3.23 -4.31
C PHE A 51 5.17 -3.10 -2.90
N ILE A 52 6.31 -2.42 -2.79
CA ILE A 52 6.78 -1.87 -1.52
C ILE A 52 6.48 -0.38 -1.55
N GLU A 53 5.75 0.10 -0.57
CA GLU A 53 5.45 1.52 -0.42
C GLU A 53 6.16 2.08 0.81
N ILE A 54 6.77 3.23 0.65
CA ILE A 54 7.32 4.01 1.76
C ILE A 54 6.43 5.23 1.92
N VAL A 55 5.83 5.41 3.09
CA VAL A 55 5.06 6.60 3.44
C VAL A 55 5.77 7.42 4.52
N THR A 56 5.67 8.74 4.40
CA THR A 56 6.23 9.68 5.40
C THR A 56 5.18 10.74 5.73
N PRO A 57 4.91 11.01 7.01
CA PRO A 57 4.03 12.10 7.41
C PRO A 57 4.69 13.45 7.12
N VAL A 58 3.92 14.38 6.55
CA VAL A 58 4.32 15.78 6.26
C VAL A 58 3.43 16.79 6.95
N LYS A 59 2.46 16.32 7.74
CA LYS A 59 1.60 17.13 8.62
C LYS A 59 1.62 16.55 10.02
N GLU A 60 1.45 17.41 10.99
CA GLU A 60 1.33 17.04 12.41
C GLU A 60 0.03 16.25 12.68
N ASN A 61 0.07 15.42 13.71
CA ASN A 61 -1.07 14.65 14.21
C ASN A 61 -1.65 13.62 13.23
N THR A 62 -0.88 13.18 12.24
CA THR A 62 -1.30 12.08 11.37
C THR A 62 -1.26 10.74 12.13
N THR A 63 -1.97 9.73 11.61
CA THR A 63 -1.89 8.37 12.17
C THR A 63 -0.50 7.76 11.99
N ALA A 64 0.16 8.10 10.88
CA ALA A 64 1.51 7.66 10.58
C ALA A 64 2.54 8.25 11.53
N GLU A 65 2.47 9.57 11.82
CA GLU A 65 3.33 10.22 12.81
C GLU A 65 3.18 9.60 14.20
N ARG A 66 1.94 9.45 14.69
CA ARG A 66 1.69 8.79 15.98
C ARG A 66 2.17 7.34 16.03
N PHE A 67 2.26 6.66 14.88
CA PHE A 67 2.84 5.33 14.82
C PHE A 67 4.36 5.39 14.95
N LEU A 68 5.05 6.30 14.23
CA LEU A 68 6.50 6.52 14.34
C LEU A 68 6.88 6.84 15.79
N ASP A 69 6.18 7.76 16.43
CA ASP A 69 6.42 8.16 17.83
C ASP A 69 6.31 6.98 18.80
N ARG A 70 5.23 6.19 18.69
CA ARG A 70 5.03 5.03 19.57
C ARG A 70 6.04 3.92 19.34
N ARG A 71 6.50 3.77 18.10
CA ARG A 71 7.48 2.77 17.73
C ARG A 71 8.90 3.20 18.03
N GLY A 72 9.17 4.50 18.00
CA GLY A 72 10.52 5.08 18.12
C GLY A 72 11.33 4.92 16.83
N GLY A 73 10.71 5.12 15.67
CA GLY A 73 11.34 5.09 14.35
C GLY A 73 10.57 4.30 13.28
N ASN A 74 11.20 4.11 12.12
CA ASN A 74 10.64 3.47 10.94
C ASN A 74 10.12 2.05 11.20
N GLY A 75 9.09 1.63 10.46
CA GLY A 75 8.57 0.26 10.60
C GLY A 75 7.47 -0.14 9.65
N GLY A 76 7.17 -1.44 9.63
CA GLY A 76 6.04 -1.98 8.90
C GLY A 76 4.73 -1.36 9.39
N TYR A 77 3.88 -0.93 8.47
CA TYR A 77 2.70 -0.11 8.75
C TYR A 77 1.41 -0.74 8.27
N MET A 78 1.35 -1.13 6.98
CA MET A 78 0.17 -1.75 6.40
C MET A 78 0.53 -2.96 5.55
N VAL A 79 -0.45 -3.86 5.44
CA VAL A 79 -0.47 -4.96 4.47
C VAL A 79 -1.73 -4.78 3.63
N ILE A 80 -1.59 -4.72 2.31
CA ILE A 80 -2.69 -4.55 1.38
C ILE A 80 -2.82 -5.80 0.52
N VAL A 81 -4.01 -6.39 0.52
CA VAL A 81 -4.35 -7.54 -0.30
C VAL A 81 -5.47 -7.18 -1.27
N ASP A 82 -5.47 -7.78 -2.45
CA ASP A 82 -6.62 -7.70 -3.34
C ASP A 82 -7.55 -8.90 -3.14
N CYS A 83 -8.81 -8.72 -3.55
CA CYS A 83 -9.83 -9.74 -3.52
C CYS A 83 -10.69 -9.68 -4.78
N ASP A 84 -11.42 -10.77 -5.03
CA ASP A 84 -12.30 -10.89 -6.18
C ASP A 84 -13.67 -10.21 -5.96
N ASP A 85 -14.12 -10.16 -4.68
CA ASP A 85 -15.42 -9.61 -4.28
C ASP A 85 -15.31 -8.90 -2.92
N ILE A 86 -15.22 -7.57 -2.97
CA ILE A 86 -15.07 -6.75 -1.76
C ILE A 86 -16.33 -6.72 -0.90
N ALA A 87 -17.52 -6.87 -1.49
CA ALA A 87 -18.77 -6.89 -0.72
C ALA A 87 -18.86 -8.16 0.14
N LYS A 88 -18.49 -9.30 -0.43
CA LYS A 88 -18.40 -10.58 0.28
C LYS A 88 -17.34 -10.53 1.40
N GLU A 89 -16.18 -9.95 1.13
CA GLU A 89 -15.14 -9.80 2.14
C GLU A 89 -15.55 -8.87 3.27
N LYS A 90 -16.24 -7.76 2.95
CA LYS A 90 -16.81 -6.85 3.93
C LYS A 90 -17.82 -7.56 4.84
N GLU A 91 -18.73 -8.33 4.28
CA GLU A 91 -19.68 -9.12 5.06
C GLU A 91 -18.96 -10.13 5.96
N ARG A 92 -17.96 -10.83 5.43
CA ARG A 92 -17.16 -11.81 6.19
C ARG A 92 -16.47 -11.18 7.39
N VAL A 93 -15.76 -10.06 7.23
CA VAL A 93 -15.03 -9.43 8.32
C VAL A 93 -15.97 -8.87 9.39
N ILE A 94 -17.15 -8.38 9.00
CA ILE A 94 -18.19 -7.93 9.94
C ILE A 94 -18.70 -9.11 10.77
N ASN A 95 -18.99 -10.25 10.14
CA ASN A 95 -19.46 -11.46 10.82
C ASN A 95 -18.42 -12.02 11.80
N GLU A 96 -17.11 -11.80 11.52
CA GLU A 96 -16.01 -12.14 12.42
C GLU A 96 -15.75 -11.07 13.52
N ASN A 97 -16.61 -10.07 13.65
CA ASN A 97 -16.48 -8.94 14.57
C ASN A 97 -15.20 -8.12 14.35
N ILE A 98 -14.68 -8.07 13.13
CA ILE A 98 -13.55 -7.23 12.75
C ILE A 98 -14.08 -5.87 12.32
N GLY A 99 -13.70 -4.81 13.02
CA GLY A 99 -14.12 -3.45 12.71
C GLY A 99 -13.46 -2.94 11.43
N ILE A 100 -14.22 -2.20 10.64
CA ILE A 100 -13.72 -1.43 9.48
C ILE A 100 -13.58 0.03 9.93
N VAL A 101 -12.41 0.63 9.72
CA VAL A 101 -12.09 2.00 10.15
C VAL A 101 -12.03 3.00 9.00
N TYR A 102 -11.94 2.51 7.78
CA TYR A 102 -11.95 3.33 6.57
C TYR A 102 -12.53 2.54 5.41
N GLU A 103 -13.27 3.22 4.55
CA GLU A 103 -13.83 2.66 3.33
C GLU A 103 -13.88 3.77 2.27
N VAL A 104 -13.42 3.48 1.07
CA VAL A 104 -13.47 4.41 -0.05
C VAL A 104 -13.61 3.68 -1.38
N GLU A 105 -14.25 4.34 -2.33
CA GLU A 105 -14.23 4.04 -3.75
C GLU A 105 -13.61 5.24 -4.48
N ARG A 106 -12.60 4.99 -5.31
CA ARG A 106 -11.94 5.99 -6.16
C ARG A 106 -11.94 5.49 -7.60
N SER A 107 -12.17 6.42 -8.53
CA SER A 107 -12.10 6.15 -9.97
C SER A 107 -11.07 7.05 -10.62
N GLU A 108 -10.29 6.50 -11.55
CA GLU A 108 -9.36 7.26 -12.37
C GLU A 108 -9.30 6.64 -13.78
N GLY A 109 -9.64 7.44 -14.81
CA GLY A 109 -9.80 6.91 -16.16
C GLY A 109 -10.89 5.84 -16.20
N HIS A 110 -10.50 4.63 -16.59
CA HIS A 110 -11.39 3.45 -16.66
C HIS A 110 -11.21 2.49 -15.48
N VAL A 111 -10.36 2.86 -14.52
CA VAL A 111 -10.07 2.02 -13.35
C VAL A 111 -10.89 2.48 -12.15
N ILE A 112 -11.49 1.53 -11.46
CA ILE A 112 -12.19 1.74 -10.19
C ILE A 112 -11.47 0.93 -9.12
N GLY A 113 -11.08 1.60 -8.03
CA GLY A 113 -10.51 0.99 -6.84
C GLY A 113 -11.46 1.11 -5.66
N LYS A 114 -11.71 0.00 -4.98
CA LYS A 114 -12.50 -0.06 -3.75
C LYS A 114 -11.62 -0.60 -2.65
N THR A 115 -11.69 -0.03 -1.45
CA THR A 115 -10.86 -0.46 -0.31
C THR A 115 -11.64 -0.41 1.00
N ILE A 116 -11.32 -1.35 1.88
CA ILE A 116 -11.70 -1.32 3.28
C ILE A 116 -10.46 -1.51 4.14
N HIS A 117 -10.24 -0.64 5.13
CA HIS A 117 -9.18 -0.81 6.12
C HIS A 117 -9.74 -1.41 7.40
N LEU A 118 -9.14 -2.49 7.84
CA LEU A 118 -9.54 -3.19 9.05
C LEU A 118 -8.93 -2.53 10.29
N HIS A 119 -9.65 -2.59 11.41
CA HIS A 119 -9.20 -1.99 12.65
C HIS A 119 -7.95 -2.71 13.20
N PRO A 120 -6.81 -2.02 13.37
CA PRO A 120 -5.53 -2.66 13.72
C PRO A 120 -5.54 -3.37 15.08
N LYS A 121 -6.44 -3.00 16.01
CA LYS A 121 -6.61 -3.70 17.28
C LYS A 121 -7.22 -5.11 17.12
N HIS A 122 -7.94 -5.36 16.02
CA HIS A 122 -8.59 -6.64 15.76
C HIS A 122 -7.70 -7.59 14.93
N ILE A 123 -6.65 -7.06 14.30
CA ILE A 123 -5.75 -7.84 13.44
C ILE A 123 -4.42 -8.15 14.14
N GLY A 124 -3.98 -7.28 15.05
CA GLY A 124 -2.75 -7.46 15.82
C GLY A 124 -1.47 -7.38 15.01
N GLY A 125 -0.94 -6.15 14.80
CA GLY A 125 0.40 -5.96 14.26
C GLY A 125 0.52 -4.99 13.10
N ALA A 126 -0.47 -4.90 12.20
CA ALA A 126 -0.46 -3.96 11.08
C ALA A 126 -1.88 -3.50 10.75
N ILE A 127 -2.00 -2.39 10.03
CA ILE A 127 -3.25 -2.05 9.34
C ILE A 127 -3.37 -3.01 8.16
N VAL A 128 -4.48 -3.73 8.05
CA VAL A 128 -4.76 -4.57 6.88
C VAL A 128 -5.79 -3.87 6.01
N SER A 129 -5.48 -3.75 4.73
CA SER A 129 -6.41 -3.29 3.70
C SER A 129 -6.83 -4.46 2.83
N ILE A 130 -8.11 -4.53 2.49
CA ILE A 130 -8.66 -5.44 1.49
C ILE A 130 -9.19 -4.58 0.36
N ASP A 131 -8.69 -4.81 -0.83
CA ASP A 131 -8.93 -3.96 -1.97
C ASP A 131 -9.48 -4.76 -3.16
N LYS A 132 -10.24 -4.10 -4.00
CA LYS A 132 -10.72 -4.63 -5.29
C LYS A 132 -10.45 -3.61 -6.37
N MET A 133 -9.83 -4.04 -7.47
CA MET A 133 -9.68 -3.23 -8.68
C MET A 133 -10.60 -3.73 -9.79
N GLU A 134 -11.08 -2.80 -10.58
CA GLU A 134 -11.80 -3.05 -11.83
C GLU A 134 -11.15 -2.21 -12.94
N PRO A 135 -10.48 -2.83 -13.96
CA PRO A 135 -10.25 -4.27 -14.13
C PRO A 135 -9.27 -4.87 -13.11
N GLU A 136 -9.32 -6.19 -12.90
CA GLU A 136 -8.49 -6.92 -11.91
C GLU A 136 -6.99 -6.81 -12.13
N SER A 137 -6.55 -6.58 -13.37
CA SER A 137 -5.14 -6.36 -13.71
C SER A 137 -4.62 -5.01 -13.23
N ALA A 138 -5.50 -4.03 -12.98
CA ALA A 138 -5.09 -2.70 -12.56
C ALA A 138 -4.62 -2.68 -11.09
N TRP A 139 -3.84 -1.66 -10.76
CA TRP A 139 -3.53 -1.31 -9.36
C TRP A 139 -3.51 0.21 -9.22
N LEU A 140 -4.66 0.80 -8.95
CA LEU A 140 -4.86 2.25 -8.96
C LEU A 140 -3.91 2.99 -8.01
N TRP A 141 -3.55 2.33 -6.90
CA TRP A 141 -2.66 2.92 -5.89
C TRP A 141 -1.21 3.04 -6.34
N ALA A 142 -0.82 2.36 -7.44
CA ALA A 142 0.49 2.48 -8.06
C ALA A 142 0.48 3.32 -9.36
N GLY A 143 -0.65 3.98 -9.66
CA GLY A 143 -0.84 4.73 -10.91
C GLY A 143 -1.26 3.85 -12.08
N LEU A 144 -1.85 4.48 -13.11
CA LEU A 144 -2.39 3.75 -14.27
C LEU A 144 -1.33 3.07 -15.14
N ASP A 145 -0.08 3.50 -15.03
CA ASP A 145 1.04 3.10 -15.89
C ASP A 145 2.10 2.25 -15.17
N TRP A 146 1.79 1.72 -13.99
CA TRP A 146 2.76 1.01 -13.14
C TRP A 146 3.46 -0.17 -13.86
N GLU A 147 2.78 -0.86 -14.77
CA GLU A 147 3.32 -1.99 -15.53
C GLU A 147 4.53 -1.60 -16.40
N LYS A 148 4.62 -0.33 -16.81
CA LYS A 148 5.77 0.17 -17.59
C LYS A 148 7.09 0.14 -16.79
N PHE A 149 7.03 0.03 -15.49
CA PHE A 149 8.20 -0.01 -14.61
C PHE A 149 8.67 -1.42 -14.30
N ILE A 150 7.80 -2.43 -14.42
CA ILE A 150 8.17 -3.84 -14.23
C ILE A 150 9.11 -4.29 -15.36
N SER A 151 8.80 -3.95 -16.62
CA SER A 151 9.60 -4.37 -17.79
C SER A 151 11.02 -3.79 -17.84
N LYS A 152 11.34 -2.85 -16.96
CA LYS A 152 12.68 -2.26 -16.81
C LYS A 152 13.50 -2.91 -15.70
N ASN A 153 12.88 -3.73 -14.88
CA ASN A 153 13.48 -4.43 -13.74
C ASN A 153 13.56 -5.93 -14.06
N ASP A 154 14.31 -6.32 -15.12
CA ASP A 154 14.50 -7.72 -15.54
C ASP A 154 15.07 -8.64 -14.44
N ASN A 155 15.40 -8.09 -13.26
CA ASN A 155 15.85 -8.86 -12.10
C ASN A 155 14.70 -9.38 -11.21
N ALA A 156 13.45 -8.95 -11.40
CA ALA A 156 12.31 -9.41 -10.62
C ALA A 156 12.01 -10.91 -10.82
N GLU A 157 12.37 -11.49 -11.97
CA GLU A 157 12.23 -12.93 -12.24
C GLU A 157 13.15 -13.80 -11.38
N ARG A 158 14.23 -13.25 -10.81
CA ARG A 158 15.18 -14.01 -9.99
C ARG A 158 14.70 -14.28 -8.55
N LEU A 159 13.69 -13.56 -8.08
CA LEU A 159 13.16 -13.70 -6.72
C LEU A 159 11.88 -14.54 -6.66
N SER A 160 11.34 -14.95 -7.82
CA SER A 160 10.15 -15.82 -7.91
C SER A 160 10.48 -17.31 -8.13
N GLY A 161 11.75 -17.70 -8.07
CA GLY A 161 12.23 -19.09 -8.23
C GLY A 161 12.34 -19.84 -6.91
#